data_61ae64a68198ad7cf368400e826e3691
#
_entry.id   61ae64a68198ad7cf368400e826e3691
#
_cell.length_a   1.000
_cell.length_b   1.000
_cell.length_c   1.000
_cell.angle_alpha   90.00
_cell.angle_beta   90.00
_cell.angle_gamma   90.00
#
_symmetry.space_group_name_H-M   'P 1'
#
loop_
_entity.id
_entity.type
_entity.pdbx_description
1 polymer ?
#
loop_
_entity_poly.entity_id
_entity_poly.type
_entity_poly.pdbx_seq_one_letter_code
_entity_poly.pdbx_strand_id
1 'polypeptide(L)'
;MLDNYNERLFNGKSIRSKLHLSRYIWLQKKIKKYKCRLDSVLELGCFDGKTIEFLEEKPKMFEGYDANWEGGLDTGKKKWQDFPDYVFKLCTKLEDFKPEQNKFDISICQETAEHLPETDLPQYLERMANATKTYCFLSVPNERGIIFLAKHFTKFLTQKKDERENVTAREFYYSAVGNLKQIKRNVKHHKGFDYKQFKKDVEKSFEIVEVNGLPFSFLPPSLNFTVGFVCKKKNAQ
;
A
#
# COMPACT_ATOMS: atom_id res chain seq x y z
N MET A 1 24.14 -11.70 -7.80
CA MET A 1 22.92 -10.91 -8.01
C MET A 1 22.54 -10.34 -6.66
N LEU A 2 22.33 -9.02 -6.56
CA LEU A 2 21.77 -8.45 -5.33
C LEU A 2 20.32 -8.90 -5.27
N ASP A 3 19.91 -9.56 -4.17
CA ASP A 3 18.53 -9.97 -3.93
C ASP A 3 17.64 -8.73 -4.03
N ASN A 4 16.52 -8.83 -4.73
CA ASN A 4 15.58 -7.71 -4.82
C ASN A 4 14.90 -7.45 -3.45
N TYR A 5 14.19 -6.33 -3.34
CA TYR A 5 13.53 -5.93 -2.08
C TYR A 5 12.65 -7.04 -1.50
N ASN A 6 11.84 -7.71 -2.34
CA ASN A 6 10.95 -8.77 -1.88
C ASN A 6 11.71 -10.01 -1.41
N GLU A 7 12.80 -10.38 -2.09
CA GLU A 7 13.66 -11.50 -1.65
C GLU A 7 14.27 -11.20 -0.28
N ARG A 8 14.86 -10.02 -0.09
CA ARG A 8 15.39 -9.61 1.22
C ARG A 8 14.35 -9.57 2.31
N LEU A 9 13.11 -9.17 1.97
CA LEU A 9 12.03 -9.00 2.94
C LEU A 9 11.37 -10.33 3.32
N PHE A 10 11.18 -11.25 2.37
CA PHE A 10 10.37 -12.46 2.58
C PHE A 10 11.18 -13.75 2.79
N ASN A 11 12.47 -13.79 2.45
CA ASN A 11 13.35 -14.94 2.70
C ASN A 11 13.71 -15.10 4.19
N GLY A 12 13.41 -14.13 5.05
CA GLY A 12 13.74 -14.13 6.47
C GLY A 12 12.56 -14.51 7.37
N LYS A 13 12.84 -15.20 8.48
CA LYS A 13 11.89 -15.46 9.59
C LYS A 13 11.76 -14.25 10.54
N SER A 14 12.14 -13.05 10.11
CA SER A 14 12.19 -11.85 10.95
C SER A 14 10.78 -11.35 11.30
N ILE A 15 10.66 -10.63 12.41
CA ILE A 15 9.41 -9.94 12.78
C ILE A 15 8.98 -8.99 11.67
N ARG A 16 9.93 -8.30 11.03
CA ARG A 16 9.67 -7.42 9.89
C ARG A 16 8.99 -8.16 8.74
N SER A 17 9.49 -9.34 8.37
CA SER A 17 8.89 -10.18 7.32
C SER A 17 7.44 -10.53 7.66
N LYS A 18 7.17 -10.93 8.91
CA LYS A 18 5.81 -11.26 9.37
C LYS A 18 4.87 -10.05 9.33
N LEU A 19 5.34 -8.86 9.69
CA LEU A 19 4.56 -7.62 9.62
C LEU A 19 4.19 -7.31 8.16
N HIS A 20 5.13 -7.41 7.23
CA HIS A 20 4.85 -7.17 5.81
C HIS A 20 3.96 -8.27 5.20
N LEU A 21 4.11 -9.53 5.63
CA LEU A 21 3.24 -10.62 5.17
C LEU A 21 1.78 -10.42 5.61
N SER A 22 1.56 -9.79 6.76
CA SER A 22 0.22 -9.62 7.32
C SER A 22 -0.75 -8.88 6.38
N ARG A 23 -0.26 -7.95 5.53
CA ARG A 23 -1.08 -7.23 4.56
C ARG A 23 -1.64 -8.13 3.46
N TYR A 24 -0.84 -9.10 2.98
CA TYR A 24 -1.29 -10.07 1.97
C TYR A 24 -2.30 -11.06 2.56
N ILE A 25 -2.03 -11.57 3.78
CA ILE A 25 -2.96 -12.45 4.51
C ILE A 25 -4.29 -11.70 4.78
N TRP A 26 -4.22 -10.43 5.14
CA TRP A 26 -5.41 -9.59 5.31
C TRP A 26 -6.16 -9.44 3.99
N LEU A 27 -5.48 -9.10 2.91
CA LEU A 27 -6.07 -8.97 1.57
C LEU A 27 -6.83 -10.24 1.18
N GLN A 28 -6.17 -11.40 1.26
CA GLN A 28 -6.76 -12.71 0.95
C GLN A 28 -8.04 -12.96 1.78
N LYS A 29 -7.98 -12.73 3.09
CA LYS A 29 -9.15 -12.87 3.97
C LYS A 29 -10.30 -11.94 3.59
N LYS A 30 -10.00 -10.70 3.17
CA LYS A 30 -11.04 -9.73 2.77
C LYS A 30 -11.64 -10.07 1.41
N ILE A 31 -10.84 -10.43 0.43
CA ILE A 31 -11.31 -10.93 -0.87
C ILE A 31 -12.30 -12.09 -0.67
N LYS A 32 -11.94 -13.06 0.17
CA LYS A 32 -12.81 -14.19 0.51
C LYS A 32 -14.08 -13.77 1.25
N LYS A 33 -13.95 -12.90 2.26
CA LYS A 33 -15.09 -12.39 3.05
C LYS A 33 -16.13 -11.70 2.16
N TYR A 34 -15.67 -10.88 1.23
CA TYR A 34 -16.56 -10.11 0.34
C TYR A 34 -16.88 -10.85 -0.97
N LYS A 35 -16.44 -12.10 -1.12
CA LYS A 35 -16.68 -12.95 -2.30
C LYS A 35 -16.34 -12.23 -3.61
N CYS A 36 -15.19 -11.54 -3.62
CA CYS A 36 -14.78 -10.77 -4.78
C CYS A 36 -14.46 -11.67 -5.95
N ARG A 37 -14.91 -11.29 -7.16
CA ARG A 37 -14.40 -11.87 -8.40
C ARG A 37 -12.97 -11.41 -8.61
N LEU A 38 -12.16 -12.27 -9.20
CA LEU A 38 -10.75 -12.03 -9.51
C LEU A 38 -10.46 -12.18 -11.01
N ASP A 39 -11.48 -12.06 -11.87
CA ASP A 39 -11.24 -12.17 -13.32
C ASP A 39 -10.30 -11.05 -13.80
N SER A 40 -10.44 -9.85 -13.23
CA SER A 40 -9.60 -8.69 -13.59
C SER A 40 -9.16 -7.89 -12.37
N VAL A 41 -7.85 -7.71 -12.21
CA VAL A 41 -7.24 -7.03 -11.05
C VAL A 41 -6.35 -5.88 -11.51
N LEU A 42 -6.53 -4.71 -10.87
CA LEU A 42 -5.66 -3.54 -10.98
C LEU A 42 -4.82 -3.42 -9.73
N GLU A 43 -3.51 -3.17 -9.86
CA GLU A 43 -2.65 -2.86 -8.72
C GLU A 43 -1.80 -1.62 -8.97
N LEU A 44 -1.88 -0.64 -8.06
CA LEU A 44 -0.99 0.51 -8.00
C LEU A 44 0.10 0.27 -6.95
N GLY A 45 1.37 0.31 -7.37
CA GLY A 45 2.53 -0.10 -6.57
C GLY A 45 2.72 -1.61 -6.59
N CYS A 46 2.63 -2.22 -7.75
CA CYS A 46 2.66 -3.69 -7.91
C CYS A 46 4.05 -4.30 -7.70
N PHE A 47 5.13 -3.51 -7.75
CA PHE A 47 6.51 -3.96 -7.70
C PHE A 47 6.76 -5.14 -8.66
N ASP A 48 6.99 -6.36 -8.16
CA ASP A 48 7.20 -7.59 -8.95
C ASP A 48 5.93 -8.46 -9.10
N GLY A 49 4.77 -7.92 -8.78
CA GLY A 49 3.51 -8.67 -8.79
C GLY A 49 3.38 -9.68 -7.65
N LYS A 50 4.06 -9.42 -6.52
CA LYS A 50 4.03 -10.31 -5.33
C LYS A 50 2.61 -10.59 -4.85
N THR A 51 1.71 -9.64 -4.95
CA THR A 51 0.30 -9.78 -4.57
C THR A 51 -0.36 -10.97 -5.26
N ILE A 52 -0.04 -11.22 -6.54
CA ILE A 52 -0.63 -12.31 -7.33
C ILE A 52 -0.36 -13.68 -6.69
N GLU A 53 0.79 -13.87 -6.04
CA GLU A 53 1.15 -15.13 -5.37
C GLU A 53 0.26 -15.43 -4.16
N PHE A 54 -0.33 -14.40 -3.56
CA PHE A 54 -1.18 -14.51 -2.36
C PHE A 54 -2.67 -14.55 -2.69
N LEU A 55 -3.07 -14.40 -3.95
CA LEU A 55 -4.45 -14.60 -4.33
C LEU A 55 -4.75 -16.10 -4.38
N GLU A 56 -5.90 -16.53 -3.83
CA GLU A 56 -6.31 -17.95 -3.82
C GLU A 56 -6.43 -18.49 -5.26
N GLU A 57 -6.93 -17.65 -6.18
CA GLU A 57 -6.99 -17.92 -7.61
C GLU A 57 -6.23 -16.81 -8.34
N LYS A 58 -5.42 -17.19 -9.32
CA LYS A 58 -4.74 -16.21 -10.17
C LYS A 58 -5.77 -15.49 -11.03
N PRO A 59 -5.71 -14.15 -11.13
CA PRO A 59 -6.62 -13.40 -11.99
C PRO A 59 -6.43 -13.82 -13.47
N LYS A 60 -7.49 -13.74 -14.27
CA LYS A 60 -7.38 -13.94 -15.71
C LYS A 60 -6.62 -12.78 -16.36
N MET A 61 -6.83 -11.56 -15.85
CA MET A 61 -6.15 -10.34 -16.29
C MET A 61 -5.61 -9.57 -15.09
N PHE A 62 -4.38 -9.13 -15.19
CA PHE A 62 -3.72 -8.27 -14.19
C PHE A 62 -3.09 -7.05 -14.87
N GLU A 63 -3.36 -5.88 -14.34
CA GLU A 63 -2.71 -4.65 -14.76
C GLU A 63 -2.06 -3.98 -13.56
N GLY A 64 -0.71 -4.01 -13.52
CA GLY A 64 0.09 -3.44 -12.44
C GLY A 64 0.81 -2.18 -12.87
N TYR A 65 0.79 -1.16 -12.01
CA TYR A 65 1.51 0.10 -12.18
C TYR A 65 2.55 0.26 -11.07
N ASP A 66 3.80 0.60 -11.43
CA ASP A 66 4.88 0.82 -10.47
C ASP A 66 5.92 1.79 -11.01
N ALA A 67 6.63 2.48 -10.14
CA ALA A 67 7.73 3.38 -10.49
C ALA A 67 9.04 2.66 -10.85
N ASN A 68 9.03 1.34 -10.89
CA ASN A 68 10.20 0.48 -11.11
C ASN A 68 11.30 0.65 -10.05
N TRP A 69 10.90 0.90 -8.81
CA TRP A 69 11.84 1.02 -7.72
C TRP A 69 12.67 -0.28 -7.56
N GLU A 70 13.97 -0.15 -7.43
CA GLU A 70 14.93 -1.28 -7.39
C GLU A 70 14.74 -2.32 -8.52
N GLY A 71 14.19 -1.93 -9.68
CA GLY A 71 13.95 -2.85 -10.80
C GLY A 71 12.81 -3.86 -10.56
N GLY A 72 11.91 -3.57 -9.61
CA GLY A 72 10.81 -4.46 -9.26
C GLY A 72 9.87 -4.73 -10.42
N LEU A 73 9.51 -3.69 -11.16
CA LEU A 73 8.63 -3.81 -12.32
C LEU A 73 9.21 -4.70 -13.43
N ASP A 74 10.52 -4.58 -13.69
CA ASP A 74 11.21 -5.40 -14.70
C ASP A 74 11.30 -6.86 -14.24
N THR A 75 11.50 -7.07 -12.93
CA THR A 75 11.43 -8.40 -12.32
C THR A 75 10.03 -9.00 -12.47
N GLY A 76 8.97 -8.20 -12.26
CA GLY A 76 7.58 -8.60 -12.44
C GLY A 76 7.29 -9.02 -13.88
N LYS A 77 7.68 -8.22 -14.87
CA LYS A 77 7.53 -8.55 -16.30
C LYS A 77 8.16 -9.89 -16.64
N LYS A 78 9.38 -10.13 -16.16
CA LYS A 78 10.09 -11.40 -16.41
C LYS A 78 9.43 -12.59 -15.69
N LYS A 79 9.02 -12.41 -14.45
CA LYS A 79 8.43 -13.44 -13.60
C LYS A 79 7.07 -13.93 -14.14
N TRP A 80 6.29 -13.03 -14.72
CA TRP A 80 4.94 -13.30 -15.20
C TRP A 80 4.83 -13.33 -16.73
N GLN A 81 5.95 -13.48 -17.44
CA GLN A 81 6.01 -13.45 -18.93
C GLN A 81 5.15 -14.51 -19.61
N ASP A 82 4.88 -15.64 -18.94
CA ASP A 82 4.05 -16.73 -19.49
C ASP A 82 2.55 -16.44 -19.35
N PHE A 83 2.17 -15.31 -18.77
CA PHE A 83 0.78 -14.86 -18.62
C PHE A 83 0.54 -13.64 -19.53
N PRO A 84 0.05 -13.82 -20.77
CA PRO A 84 -0.04 -12.74 -21.76
C PRO A 84 -0.96 -11.59 -21.34
N ASP A 85 -1.95 -11.87 -20.48
CA ASP A 85 -2.91 -10.89 -19.98
C ASP A 85 -2.42 -10.17 -18.69
N TYR A 86 -1.15 -10.41 -18.29
CA TYR A 86 -0.55 -9.70 -17.18
C TYR A 86 0.35 -8.57 -17.68
N VAL A 87 -0.08 -7.35 -17.45
CA VAL A 87 0.57 -6.14 -17.97
C VAL A 87 1.18 -5.34 -16.83
N PHE A 88 2.49 -5.07 -16.92
CA PHE A 88 3.25 -4.27 -15.95
C PHE A 88 3.65 -2.94 -16.60
N LYS A 89 3.12 -1.82 -16.11
CA LYS A 89 3.27 -0.49 -16.67
C LYS A 89 4.12 0.41 -15.77
N LEU A 90 5.07 1.12 -16.37
CA LEU A 90 5.84 2.14 -15.67
C LEU A 90 4.92 3.32 -15.32
N CYS A 91 4.95 3.73 -14.04
CA CYS A 91 4.18 4.84 -13.52
C CYS A 91 5.04 5.65 -12.56
N THR A 92 5.64 6.72 -13.02
CA THR A 92 6.47 7.62 -12.23
C THR A 92 5.78 8.93 -11.84
N LYS A 93 4.68 9.24 -12.50
CA LYS A 93 3.85 10.44 -12.30
C LYS A 93 2.39 10.15 -12.60
N LEU A 94 1.52 11.06 -12.19
CA LEU A 94 0.06 10.87 -12.32
C LEU A 94 -0.38 10.64 -13.78
N GLU A 95 0.27 11.30 -14.75
CA GLU A 95 -0.08 11.17 -16.17
C GLU A 95 0.15 9.76 -16.72
N ASP A 96 1.01 8.97 -16.07
CA ASP A 96 1.30 7.60 -16.47
C ASP A 96 0.21 6.62 -15.96
N PHE A 97 -0.53 7.00 -14.90
CA PHE A 97 -1.59 6.18 -14.32
C PHE A 97 -2.92 6.39 -15.06
N LYS A 98 -3.16 5.57 -16.09
CA LYS A 98 -4.34 5.64 -16.96
C LYS A 98 -5.05 4.28 -17.06
N PRO A 99 -5.60 3.74 -15.95
CA PRO A 99 -6.38 2.52 -16.02
C PRO A 99 -7.70 2.79 -16.75
N GLU A 100 -8.16 1.78 -17.51
CA GLU A 100 -9.43 1.83 -18.21
C GLU A 100 -10.60 1.83 -17.21
N GLN A 101 -11.60 2.67 -17.47
CA GLN A 101 -12.75 2.82 -16.58
C GLN A 101 -13.62 1.54 -16.55
N ASN A 102 -14.14 1.20 -15.38
CA ASN A 102 -15.02 0.05 -15.14
C ASN A 102 -14.48 -1.30 -15.67
N LYS A 103 -13.16 -1.46 -15.74
CA LYS A 103 -12.53 -2.65 -16.28
C LYS A 103 -12.27 -3.71 -15.23
N PHE A 104 -11.83 -3.32 -14.04
CA PHE A 104 -11.28 -4.24 -13.04
C PHE A 104 -12.33 -4.63 -11.99
N ASP A 105 -12.44 -5.93 -11.70
CA ASP A 105 -13.35 -6.42 -10.67
C ASP A 105 -12.96 -5.86 -9.31
N ILE A 106 -11.64 -5.84 -9.02
CA ILE A 106 -11.08 -5.20 -7.83
C ILE A 106 -9.84 -4.37 -8.17
N SER A 107 -9.51 -3.42 -7.29
CA SER A 107 -8.23 -2.72 -7.30
C SER A 107 -7.52 -2.83 -5.96
N ILE A 108 -6.19 -2.75 -6.00
CA ILE A 108 -5.29 -2.95 -4.86
C ILE A 108 -4.25 -1.82 -4.85
N CYS A 109 -3.95 -1.26 -3.65
CA CYS A 109 -2.82 -0.36 -3.45
C CYS A 109 -2.29 -0.56 -2.03
N GLN A 110 -1.15 -1.25 -1.90
CA GLN A 110 -0.60 -1.62 -0.60
C GLN A 110 0.76 -0.98 -0.37
N GLU A 111 0.89 -0.18 0.72
CA GLU A 111 2.14 0.48 1.12
C GLU A 111 2.77 1.26 -0.06
N THR A 112 1.93 2.03 -0.75
CA THR A 112 2.30 2.80 -1.96
C THR A 112 1.76 4.23 -1.90
N ALA A 113 0.55 4.44 -1.40
CA ALA A 113 -0.11 5.74 -1.36
C ALA A 113 0.69 6.79 -0.56
N GLU A 114 1.47 6.35 0.42
CA GLU A 114 2.38 7.20 1.21
C GLU A 114 3.56 7.74 0.40
N HIS A 115 3.88 7.12 -0.73
CA HIS A 115 4.94 7.55 -1.64
C HIS A 115 4.44 8.46 -2.77
N LEU A 116 3.13 8.62 -2.91
CA LEU A 116 2.56 9.52 -3.92
C LEU A 116 2.60 10.97 -3.43
N PRO A 117 2.82 11.96 -4.32
CA PRO A 117 2.70 13.37 -3.96
C PRO A 117 1.32 13.67 -3.35
N GLU A 118 1.28 14.49 -2.31
CA GLU A 118 0.04 14.83 -1.61
C GLU A 118 -0.97 15.53 -2.53
N THR A 119 -0.47 16.34 -3.47
CA THR A 119 -1.27 17.04 -4.49
C THR A 119 -1.96 16.10 -5.46
N ASP A 120 -1.33 14.97 -5.77
CA ASP A 120 -1.75 14.05 -6.83
C ASP A 120 -2.57 12.87 -6.26
N LEU A 121 -2.39 12.58 -4.98
CA LEU A 121 -3.04 11.45 -4.30
C LEU A 121 -4.57 11.40 -4.50
N PRO A 122 -5.33 12.51 -4.41
CA PRO A 122 -6.78 12.48 -4.67
C PRO A 122 -7.11 12.02 -6.08
N GLN A 123 -6.33 12.41 -7.08
CA GLN A 123 -6.55 12.03 -8.48
C GLN A 123 -6.19 10.57 -8.74
N TYR A 124 -5.15 10.03 -8.08
CA TYR A 124 -4.85 8.59 -8.12
C TYR A 124 -6.02 7.78 -7.56
N LEU A 125 -6.57 8.19 -6.41
CA LEU A 125 -7.73 7.52 -5.78
C LEU A 125 -8.98 7.59 -6.66
N GLU A 126 -9.23 8.73 -7.30
CA GLU A 126 -10.35 8.92 -8.23
C GLU A 126 -10.21 8.01 -9.46
N ARG A 127 -9.02 7.96 -10.09
CA ARG A 127 -8.76 7.08 -11.23
C ARG A 127 -8.90 5.61 -10.85
N MET A 128 -8.44 5.21 -9.66
CA MET A 128 -8.67 3.86 -9.15
C MET A 128 -10.17 3.57 -8.97
N ALA A 129 -10.93 4.50 -8.38
CA ALA A 129 -12.37 4.33 -8.17
C ALA A 129 -13.12 4.19 -9.52
N ASN A 130 -12.75 5.01 -10.51
CA ASN A 130 -13.35 4.94 -11.84
C ASN A 130 -13.04 3.63 -12.57
N ALA A 131 -11.84 3.07 -12.35
CA ALA A 131 -11.42 1.81 -12.96
C ALA A 131 -12.03 0.56 -12.29
N THR A 132 -12.40 0.67 -11.01
CA THR A 132 -12.89 -0.42 -10.16
C THR A 132 -14.38 -0.66 -10.36
N LYS A 133 -14.78 -1.93 -10.47
CA LYS A 133 -16.20 -2.31 -10.53
C LYS A 133 -16.82 -2.50 -9.15
N THR A 134 -16.09 -3.14 -8.22
CA THR A 134 -16.67 -3.53 -6.91
C THR A 134 -15.88 -2.99 -5.73
N TYR A 135 -14.74 -3.58 -5.42
CA TYR A 135 -13.96 -3.28 -4.21
C TYR A 135 -12.55 -2.79 -4.51
N CYS A 136 -12.08 -1.89 -3.67
CA CYS A 136 -10.68 -1.45 -3.62
C CYS A 136 -10.10 -1.78 -2.25
N PHE A 137 -8.91 -2.37 -2.22
CA PHE A 137 -8.17 -2.73 -1.02
C PHE A 137 -6.92 -1.86 -0.90
N LEU A 138 -6.89 -1.02 0.13
CA LEU A 138 -5.79 -0.09 0.36
C LEU A 138 -5.10 -0.45 1.68
N SER A 139 -3.78 -0.35 1.74
CA SER A 139 -3.07 -0.36 3.01
C SER A 139 -1.98 0.70 3.05
N VAL A 140 -1.79 1.30 4.23
CA VAL A 140 -0.83 2.37 4.46
C VAL A 140 -0.19 2.23 5.83
N PRO A 141 1.05 2.74 6.03
CA PRO A 141 1.72 2.68 7.31
C PRO A 141 1.05 3.60 8.35
N ASN A 142 1.14 3.20 9.60
CA ASN A 142 0.82 4.07 10.73
C ASN A 142 2.11 4.72 11.26
N GLU A 143 2.27 6.02 11.02
CA GLU A 143 3.44 6.81 11.41
C GLU A 143 3.14 7.78 12.57
N ARG A 144 2.24 7.38 13.49
CA ARG A 144 1.81 8.25 14.59
C ARG A 144 1.71 7.54 15.94
N GLY A 145 1.80 8.33 17.01
CA GLY A 145 1.54 7.87 18.38
C GLY A 145 2.54 6.82 18.86
N ILE A 146 2.04 5.87 19.63
CA ILE A 146 2.86 4.82 20.24
C ILE A 146 3.53 3.92 19.19
N ILE A 147 2.91 3.73 18.04
CA ILE A 147 3.47 2.92 16.96
C ILE A 147 4.68 3.61 16.33
N PHE A 148 4.62 4.93 16.13
CA PHE A 148 5.79 5.69 15.70
C PHE A 148 6.94 5.52 16.71
N LEU A 149 6.67 5.64 18.02
CA LEU A 149 7.68 5.44 19.06
C LEU A 149 8.31 4.05 19.00
N ALA A 150 7.48 3.00 18.88
CA ALA A 150 7.94 1.62 18.76
C ALA A 150 8.81 1.40 17.51
N LYS A 151 8.38 1.92 16.34
CA LYS A 151 9.16 1.86 15.09
C LYS A 151 10.49 2.60 15.23
N HIS A 152 10.46 3.80 15.81
CA HIS A 152 11.67 4.64 15.98
C HIS A 152 12.67 3.97 16.92
N PHE A 153 12.20 3.41 18.03
CA PHE A 153 13.03 2.66 18.97
C PHE A 153 13.65 1.42 18.31
N THR A 154 12.87 0.66 17.54
CA THR A 154 13.37 -0.50 16.79
C THR A 154 14.45 -0.10 15.78
N LYS A 155 14.21 0.97 14.99
CA LYS A 155 15.21 1.53 14.07
C LYS A 155 16.48 1.96 14.79
N PHE A 156 16.32 2.57 15.97
CA PHE A 156 17.46 2.97 16.82
C PHE A 156 18.34 1.78 17.22
N LEU A 157 17.74 0.65 17.53
CA LEU A 157 18.48 -0.56 17.94
C LEU A 157 19.09 -1.33 16.76
N THR A 158 18.47 -1.29 15.56
CA THR A 158 18.81 -2.20 14.45
C THR A 158 19.52 -1.54 13.28
N GLN A 159 19.40 -0.22 13.11
CA GLN A 159 19.99 0.51 11.96
C GLN A 159 21.23 1.30 12.38
N LYS A 160 22.20 1.36 11.48
CA LYS A 160 23.37 2.25 11.65
C LYS A 160 22.92 3.72 11.61
N LYS A 161 23.71 4.60 12.23
CA LYS A 161 23.38 6.02 12.40
C LYS A 161 23.17 6.76 11.08
N ASP A 162 23.96 6.43 10.08
CA ASP A 162 23.94 6.98 8.72
C ASP A 162 22.77 6.49 7.86
N GLU A 163 22.17 5.35 8.22
CA GLU A 163 21.00 4.79 7.53
C GLU A 163 19.67 5.31 8.13
N ARG A 164 19.73 5.99 9.27
CA ARG A 164 18.52 6.45 9.97
C ARG A 164 17.99 7.72 9.33
N GLU A 165 16.68 7.76 9.17
CA GLU A 165 16.01 9.00 8.79
C GLU A 165 16.27 10.09 9.84
N ASN A 166 16.66 11.29 9.38
CA ASN A 166 16.85 12.41 10.27
C ASN A 166 15.49 12.97 10.71
N VAL A 167 15.17 12.75 11.99
CA VAL A 167 13.95 13.24 12.63
C VAL A 167 14.36 14.27 13.68
N THR A 168 13.94 15.51 13.50
CA THR A 168 14.20 16.58 14.48
C THR A 168 13.41 16.33 15.77
N ALA A 169 13.84 16.93 16.89
CA ALA A 169 13.12 16.83 18.17
C ALA A 169 11.66 17.31 18.05
N ARG A 170 11.41 18.36 17.26
CA ARG A 170 10.07 18.86 16.96
C ARG A 170 9.22 17.85 16.22
N GLU A 171 9.75 17.26 15.16
CA GLU A 171 9.04 16.22 14.37
C GLU A 171 8.78 14.96 15.19
N PHE A 172 9.75 14.56 16.02
CA PHE A 172 9.60 13.44 16.95
C PHE A 172 8.43 13.70 17.92
N TYR A 173 8.37 14.87 18.53
CA TYR A 173 7.27 15.24 19.42
C TYR A 173 5.92 15.20 18.70
N TYR A 174 5.80 15.83 17.53
CA TYR A 174 4.54 15.84 16.79
C TYR A 174 4.11 14.46 16.30
N SER A 175 5.04 13.59 15.90
CA SER A 175 4.74 12.20 15.56
C SER A 175 4.26 11.42 16.79
N ALA A 176 4.92 11.58 17.92
CA ALA A 176 4.57 10.91 19.19
C ALA A 176 3.17 11.30 19.69
N VAL A 177 2.79 12.57 19.60
CA VAL A 177 1.44 13.03 19.97
C VAL A 177 0.42 12.88 18.84
N GLY A 178 0.86 12.42 17.66
CA GLY A 178 -0.01 12.17 16.51
C GLY A 178 -0.52 13.43 15.79
N ASN A 179 0.21 14.56 15.89
CA ASN A 179 -0.11 15.80 15.18
C ASN A 179 0.74 15.97 13.91
N LEU A 180 0.56 15.08 12.94
CA LEU A 180 1.39 15.00 11.74
C LEU A 180 1.23 16.19 10.78
N LYS A 181 0.17 17.01 10.93
CA LYS A 181 -0.03 18.23 10.14
C LYS A 181 1.11 19.26 10.32
N GLN A 182 1.87 19.18 11.43
CA GLN A 182 3.02 20.05 11.72
C GLN A 182 4.33 19.57 11.10
N ILE A 183 4.30 18.45 10.36
CA ILE A 183 5.46 17.79 9.79
C ILE A 183 5.36 17.88 8.27
N LYS A 184 6.40 18.40 7.61
CA LYS A 184 6.50 18.37 6.16
C LYS A 184 6.59 16.92 5.69
N ARG A 185 5.67 16.50 4.83
CA ARG A 185 5.64 15.15 4.27
C ARG A 185 6.90 14.86 3.46
N ASN A 186 7.47 13.67 3.67
CA ASN A 186 8.56 13.15 2.88
C ASN A 186 8.14 11.80 2.26
N VAL A 187 7.86 11.81 0.97
CA VAL A 187 7.39 10.63 0.23
C VAL A 187 8.41 9.48 0.17
N LYS A 188 9.71 9.76 0.39
CA LYS A 188 10.75 8.72 0.38
C LYS A 188 10.78 7.88 1.64
N HIS A 189 10.35 8.44 2.78
CA HIS A 189 10.54 7.85 4.11
C HIS A 189 9.26 7.75 4.96
N HIS A 190 8.08 7.91 4.37
CA HIS A 190 6.76 7.92 5.04
C HIS A 190 6.56 9.03 6.09
N LYS A 191 7.57 9.87 6.33
CA LYS A 191 7.53 10.94 7.33
C LYS A 191 6.40 11.93 7.04
N GLY A 192 5.60 12.22 8.07
CA GLY A 192 4.47 13.14 7.95
C GLY A 192 3.23 12.54 7.27
N PHE A 193 3.25 11.25 6.88
CA PHE A 193 2.07 10.59 6.34
C PHE A 193 1.06 10.28 7.44
N ASP A 194 -0.17 10.80 7.32
CA ASP A 194 -1.25 10.58 8.29
C ASP A 194 -2.37 9.73 7.68
N TYR A 195 -2.49 8.48 8.14
CA TYR A 195 -3.56 7.58 7.69
C TYR A 195 -4.97 8.12 8.00
N LYS A 196 -5.14 9.02 8.98
CA LYS A 196 -6.43 9.64 9.27
C LYS A 196 -6.80 10.70 8.21
N GLN A 197 -5.80 11.44 7.71
CA GLN A 197 -6.02 12.32 6.57
C GLN A 197 -6.25 11.51 5.30
N PHE A 198 -5.44 10.48 5.08
CA PHE A 198 -5.62 9.55 3.96
C PHE A 198 -7.02 8.94 3.94
N LYS A 199 -7.56 8.54 5.11
CA LYS A 199 -8.95 8.08 5.22
C LYS A 199 -9.96 9.08 4.62
N LYS A 200 -9.81 10.37 4.94
CA LYS A 200 -10.68 11.44 4.40
C LYS A 200 -10.53 11.59 2.89
N ASP A 201 -9.32 11.42 2.37
CA ASP A 201 -9.09 11.49 0.93
C ASP A 201 -9.70 10.28 0.21
N VAL A 202 -9.60 9.08 0.78
CA VAL A 202 -10.29 7.87 0.29
C VAL A 202 -11.81 8.07 0.30
N GLU A 203 -12.37 8.66 1.35
CA GLU A 203 -13.83 8.92 1.47
C GLU A 203 -14.38 9.85 0.38
N LYS A 204 -13.54 10.61 -0.32
CA LYS A 204 -13.99 11.43 -1.47
C LYS A 204 -14.34 10.56 -2.68
N SER A 205 -13.58 9.50 -2.93
CA SER A 205 -13.69 8.65 -4.12
C SER A 205 -14.39 7.31 -3.87
N PHE A 206 -14.36 6.83 -2.62
CA PHE A 206 -14.89 5.51 -2.23
C PHE A 206 -15.79 5.60 -1.00
N GLU A 207 -16.65 4.61 -0.85
CA GLU A 207 -17.31 4.26 0.42
C GLU A 207 -16.37 3.33 1.22
N ILE A 208 -15.96 3.72 2.41
CA ILE A 208 -15.14 2.86 3.27
C ILE A 208 -16.07 1.87 4.01
N VAL A 209 -15.93 0.59 3.69
CA VAL A 209 -16.72 -0.49 4.29
C VAL A 209 -16.11 -0.99 5.60
N GLU A 210 -14.78 -1.03 5.66
CA GLU A 210 -14.07 -1.57 6.83
C GLU A 210 -12.69 -0.94 6.96
N VAL A 211 -12.27 -0.68 8.20
CA VAL A 211 -10.91 -0.24 8.54
C VAL A 211 -10.32 -1.21 9.54
N ASN A 212 -9.16 -1.75 9.24
CA ASN A 212 -8.49 -2.74 10.08
C ASN A 212 -7.08 -2.28 10.47
N GLY A 213 -6.67 -2.63 11.69
CA GLY A 213 -5.27 -2.61 12.07
C GLY A 213 -4.56 -3.92 11.67
N LEU A 214 -3.32 -3.82 11.20
CA LEU A 214 -2.51 -4.97 10.80
C LEU A 214 -1.18 -4.98 11.56
N PRO A 215 -0.73 -6.13 12.07
CA PRO A 215 -1.26 -7.49 11.90
C PRO A 215 -2.43 -7.85 12.83
N PHE A 216 -2.72 -7.05 13.85
CA PHE A 216 -3.65 -7.38 14.94
C PHE A 216 -5.02 -6.75 14.69
N SER A 217 -5.86 -7.40 13.85
CA SER A 217 -7.16 -6.85 13.44
C SER A 217 -8.18 -6.70 14.58
N PHE A 218 -7.93 -7.29 15.75
CA PHE A 218 -8.73 -7.11 16.97
C PHE A 218 -8.35 -5.86 17.76
N LEU A 219 -7.22 -5.22 17.46
CA LEU A 219 -6.81 -3.96 18.07
C LEU A 219 -7.23 -2.77 17.19
N PRO A 220 -7.46 -1.59 17.78
CA PRO A 220 -7.70 -0.36 17.01
C PRO A 220 -6.58 -0.09 16.00
N PRO A 221 -6.88 0.49 14.82
CA PRO A 221 -5.87 0.84 13.83
C PRO A 221 -4.73 1.69 14.39
N SER A 222 -5.01 2.56 15.37
CA SER A 222 -3.99 3.39 16.04
C SER A 222 -2.93 2.61 16.82
N LEU A 223 -3.18 1.35 17.15
CA LEU A 223 -2.27 0.44 17.85
C LEU A 223 -1.65 -0.62 16.92
N ASN A 224 -1.69 -0.39 15.62
CA ASN A 224 -1.16 -1.30 14.62
C ASN A 224 -0.14 -0.62 13.71
N PHE A 225 0.75 -1.41 13.11
CA PHE A 225 1.84 -0.93 12.25
C PHE A 225 1.36 -0.44 10.88
N THR A 226 0.32 -1.08 10.34
CA THR A 226 -0.29 -0.78 9.06
C THR A 226 -1.80 -0.67 9.24
N VAL A 227 -2.44 0.18 8.47
CA VAL A 227 -3.90 0.35 8.45
C VAL A 227 -4.42 -0.08 7.08
N GLY A 228 -5.30 -1.07 7.08
CA GLY A 228 -5.96 -1.57 5.89
C GLY A 228 -7.39 -1.00 5.76
N PHE A 229 -7.77 -0.63 4.54
CA PHE A 229 -9.09 -0.12 4.19
C PHE A 229 -9.72 -1.04 3.15
N VAL A 230 -10.91 -1.52 3.43
CA VAL A 230 -11.78 -2.13 2.43
C VAL A 230 -12.74 -1.07 1.95
N CYS A 231 -12.68 -0.77 0.68
CA CYS A 231 -13.45 0.29 0.06
C CYS A 231 -14.36 -0.29 -1.01
N LYS A 232 -15.54 0.30 -1.18
CA LYS A 232 -16.49 -0.02 -2.23
C LYS A 232 -16.59 1.16 -3.19
N LYS A 233 -16.76 0.88 -4.47
CA LYS A 233 -17.07 1.94 -5.43
C LYS A 233 -18.34 2.66 -4.99
N LYS A 234 -18.32 3.99 -4.98
CA LYS A 234 -19.55 4.77 -4.81
C LYS A 234 -20.46 4.56 -6.03
N ASN A 235 -21.71 4.24 -5.79
CA ASN A 235 -22.71 4.30 -6.86
C ASN A 235 -22.81 5.76 -7.30
N ALA A 236 -22.79 5.99 -8.62
CA ALA A 236 -23.12 7.32 -9.14
C ALA A 236 -24.52 7.69 -8.63
N GLN A 237 -24.61 8.80 -7.92
CA GLN A 237 -25.89 9.42 -7.53
C GLN A 237 -26.54 10.04 -8.75
#